data_2cd598795fda4f1f67cf3deb84b6f862
#
_entry.id   2cd598795fda4f1f67cf3deb84b6f862
#
_cell.length_a   1.000
_cell.length_b   1.000
_cell.length_c   1.000
_cell.angle_alpha   90.00
_cell.angle_beta   90.00
_cell.angle_gamma   90.00
#
_symmetry.space_group_name_H-M   'P 1'
#
loop_
_entity.id
_entity.type
_entity.pdbx_description
1 polymer ?
#
loop_
_entity_poly.entity_id
_entity_poly.type
_entity_poly.pdbx_seq_one_letter_code
_entity_poly.pdbx_strand_id
1 'polypeptide(L)'
;MRKIVLLLSAVALAGIVTTACAQQGRGGRPAPETPAPAAVSEIPDEAPPVFVPNLPRELTFAGERVPLEYAEVREALEREMTVTMFMQSRTLRTLRMTTRYFPVIAPIMKKYGIPEDFKYLCMAESGLDPNTVSPAGASGLWQLMKSAARDYGIETGDNVDLRFHVERSTEAACQYLRDAYKRYGNWTMAAASYNAGLAGVSKRIGIQGVKSYYDLFLPEETMRYVYRILSCKLLVENPERYGFHLRRRDYLPAFENYRTVTVNAQNINWSALAAKYGTCYKVLRILNPWIRSYEYANKAGTTYAVKVPTEGFRENGK
;
A
#
# COMPACT_ATOMS: atom_id res chain seq x y z
N MET A 1 10.00 -24.66 -21.20
CA MET A 1 8.61 -25.02 -21.51
C MET A 1 8.00 -25.66 -20.27
N ARG A 2 7.25 -24.91 -19.49
CA ARG A 2 6.34 -25.46 -18.45
C ARG A 2 5.04 -24.66 -18.52
N LYS A 3 3.98 -25.36 -18.87
CA LYS A 3 2.63 -24.85 -19.07
C LYS A 3 2.01 -24.50 -17.70
N ILE A 4 1.46 -23.31 -17.58
CA ILE A 4 0.61 -22.92 -16.45
C ILE A 4 -0.79 -23.42 -16.76
N VAL A 5 -1.31 -24.28 -15.89
CA VAL A 5 -2.68 -24.78 -15.94
C VAL A 5 -3.56 -23.81 -15.13
N LEU A 6 -4.48 -23.13 -15.82
CA LEU A 6 -5.58 -22.42 -15.18
C LEU A 6 -6.62 -23.44 -14.68
N LEU A 7 -6.89 -23.47 -13.38
CA LEU A 7 -8.03 -24.16 -12.81
C LEU A 7 -9.22 -23.18 -12.76
N LEU A 8 -10.17 -23.42 -13.66
CA LEU A 8 -11.53 -22.88 -13.58
C LEU A 8 -12.35 -23.77 -12.63
N SER A 9 -12.78 -23.25 -11.50
CA SER A 9 -13.75 -23.91 -10.62
C SER A 9 -15.17 -23.59 -11.09
N ALA A 10 -15.82 -24.59 -11.69
CA ALA A 10 -17.25 -24.57 -11.98
C ALA A 10 -18.04 -24.86 -10.71
N VAL A 11 -18.93 -23.96 -10.33
CA VAL A 11 -19.95 -24.19 -9.28
C VAL A 11 -21.14 -24.85 -9.94
N ALA A 12 -21.39 -26.11 -9.59
CA ALA A 12 -22.61 -26.85 -10.00
C ALA A 12 -23.77 -26.50 -9.06
N LEU A 13 -24.83 -25.93 -9.62
CA LEU A 13 -26.13 -25.80 -8.95
C LEU A 13 -26.83 -27.17 -8.97
N ALA A 14 -27.00 -27.80 -7.81
CA ALA A 14 -27.87 -28.96 -7.65
C ALA A 14 -29.28 -28.47 -7.31
N GLY A 15 -30.20 -28.68 -8.24
CA GLY A 15 -31.63 -28.48 -8.00
C GLY A 15 -32.20 -29.61 -7.13
N ILE A 16 -32.87 -29.27 -6.04
CA ILE A 16 -33.63 -30.19 -5.22
C ILE A 16 -35.11 -30.07 -5.62
N VAL A 17 -35.62 -31.16 -6.18
CA VAL A 17 -37.05 -31.36 -6.42
C VAL A 17 -37.65 -31.90 -5.12
N THR A 18 -38.54 -31.15 -4.47
CA THR A 18 -39.29 -31.61 -3.32
C THR A 18 -40.69 -32.04 -3.74
N THR A 19 -40.94 -33.33 -3.63
CA THR A 19 -42.28 -33.96 -3.75
C THR A 19 -43.11 -33.59 -2.52
N ALA A 20 -44.29 -33.02 -2.76
CA ALA A 20 -45.27 -32.74 -1.73
C ALA A 20 -45.97 -34.02 -1.29
N CYS A 21 -45.94 -34.34 -0.01
CA CYS A 21 -46.79 -35.31 0.62
C CYS A 21 -47.76 -34.58 1.58
N ALA A 22 -49.05 -34.66 1.27
CA ALA A 22 -50.11 -34.11 2.11
C ALA A 22 -50.34 -34.99 3.32
N GLN A 23 -50.32 -34.41 4.53
CA GLN A 23 -50.91 -35.03 5.72
C GLN A 23 -51.70 -33.98 6.52
N GLN A 24 -52.96 -34.38 6.81
CA GLN A 24 -53.90 -33.60 7.55
C GLN A 24 -53.62 -33.55 9.06
N GLY A 25 -53.81 -32.37 9.61
CA GLY A 25 -54.49 -32.09 10.87
C GLY A 25 -53.83 -32.48 12.18
N ARG A 26 -53.39 -31.49 12.93
CA ARG A 26 -53.65 -31.34 14.39
C ARG A 26 -53.32 -29.90 14.80
N GLY A 27 -54.25 -29.27 15.55
CA GLY A 27 -54.14 -27.90 16.03
C GLY A 27 -52.87 -27.65 16.85
N GLY A 28 -52.06 -26.77 16.39
CA GLY A 28 -50.86 -26.29 17.05
C GLY A 28 -50.95 -24.75 17.24
N ARG A 29 -50.55 -24.28 18.40
CA ARG A 29 -50.41 -22.86 18.76
C ARG A 29 -49.81 -22.05 17.61
N PRO A 30 -50.24 -20.80 17.40
CA PRO A 30 -49.61 -19.94 16.42
C PRO A 30 -48.12 -19.75 16.80
N ALA A 31 -47.25 -19.97 15.80
CA ALA A 31 -45.84 -19.66 15.92
C ALA A 31 -45.67 -18.15 16.17
N PRO A 32 -44.65 -17.72 16.95
CA PRO A 32 -44.38 -16.31 17.11
C PRO A 32 -44.10 -15.67 15.74
N GLU A 33 -44.84 -14.61 15.45
CA GLU A 33 -44.64 -13.83 14.22
C GLU A 33 -43.18 -13.35 14.16
N THR A 34 -42.47 -13.77 13.14
CA THR A 34 -41.13 -13.20 12.82
C THR A 34 -41.34 -11.73 12.50
N PRO A 35 -40.69 -10.82 13.21
CA PRO A 35 -40.80 -9.39 12.89
C PRO A 35 -40.46 -9.17 11.43
N ALA A 36 -41.30 -8.44 10.71
CA ALA A 36 -41.07 -8.06 9.34
C ALA A 36 -39.66 -7.40 9.26
N PRO A 37 -38.89 -7.71 8.21
CA PRO A 37 -37.61 -7.05 8.03
C PRO A 37 -37.85 -5.53 8.04
N ALA A 38 -37.05 -4.81 8.84
CA ALA A 38 -37.10 -3.35 8.90
C ALA A 38 -37.07 -2.80 7.47
N ALA A 39 -37.97 -1.88 7.16
CA ALA A 39 -38.05 -1.27 5.86
C ALA A 39 -36.67 -0.87 5.39
N VAL A 40 -36.20 -1.46 4.30
CA VAL A 40 -34.98 -1.03 3.63
C VAL A 40 -35.26 0.44 3.26
N SER A 41 -34.52 1.36 3.87
CA SER A 41 -34.59 2.77 3.49
C SER A 41 -34.43 2.84 1.98
N GLU A 42 -35.34 3.55 1.32
CA GLU A 42 -35.40 3.69 -0.14
C GLU A 42 -33.98 3.93 -0.67
N ILE A 43 -33.51 3.03 -1.53
CA ILE A 43 -32.25 3.22 -2.25
C ILE A 43 -32.48 4.50 -3.07
N PRO A 44 -31.63 5.53 -2.98
CA PRO A 44 -31.79 6.72 -3.80
C PRO A 44 -31.90 6.29 -5.27
N ASP A 45 -32.90 6.78 -5.96
CA ASP A 45 -33.15 6.47 -7.38
C ASP A 45 -32.00 6.95 -8.29
N GLU A 46 -31.09 7.80 -7.78
CA GLU A 46 -29.95 8.31 -8.53
C GLU A 46 -28.68 7.52 -8.15
N ALA A 47 -28.15 6.80 -9.13
CA ALA A 47 -26.81 6.23 -9.03
C ALA A 47 -25.78 7.38 -8.81
N PRO A 48 -24.72 7.18 -7.98
CA PRO A 48 -23.71 8.20 -7.82
C PRO A 48 -23.11 8.58 -9.19
N PRO A 49 -22.87 9.87 -9.44
CA PRO A 49 -22.42 10.34 -10.74
C PRO A 49 -21.08 9.71 -11.11
N VAL A 50 -21.04 9.09 -12.28
CA VAL A 50 -19.80 8.57 -12.88
C VAL A 50 -19.30 9.62 -13.87
N PHE A 51 -18.05 10.04 -13.73
CA PHE A 51 -17.45 11.05 -14.58
C PHE A 51 -16.01 10.70 -14.97
N VAL A 52 -15.57 11.23 -16.12
CA VAL A 52 -14.19 11.12 -16.56
C VAL A 52 -13.34 12.13 -15.77
N PRO A 53 -12.18 11.72 -15.20
CA PRO A 53 -11.34 12.62 -14.42
C PRO A 53 -10.82 13.79 -15.26
N ASN A 54 -11.02 15.00 -14.77
CA ASN A 54 -10.53 16.20 -15.44
C ASN A 54 -9.06 16.44 -15.07
N LEU A 55 -8.14 16.09 -15.97
CA LEU A 55 -6.70 16.27 -15.79
C LEU A 55 -6.29 17.74 -15.80
N PRO A 56 -5.20 18.13 -15.09
CA PRO A 56 -4.63 19.47 -15.18
C PRO A 56 -4.05 19.74 -16.57
N ARG A 57 -3.83 21.01 -16.90
CA ARG A 57 -3.15 21.40 -18.15
C ARG A 57 -1.65 21.11 -18.07
N GLU A 58 -1.07 21.29 -16.91
CA GLU A 58 0.35 21.07 -16.62
C GLU A 58 0.50 20.16 -15.41
N LEU A 59 1.49 19.30 -15.44
CA LEU A 59 1.82 18.39 -14.36
C LEU A 59 3.32 18.15 -14.33
N THR A 60 3.87 18.04 -13.12
CA THR A 60 5.27 17.67 -12.90
C THR A 60 5.37 16.48 -11.95
N PHE A 61 6.44 15.71 -12.08
CA PHE A 61 6.85 14.69 -11.14
C PHE A 61 8.30 14.94 -10.74
N ALA A 62 8.56 15.11 -9.46
CA ALA A 62 9.89 15.40 -8.93
C ALA A 62 10.59 16.61 -9.61
N GLY A 63 9.82 17.63 -10.01
CA GLY A 63 10.29 18.80 -10.75
C GLY A 63 10.42 18.57 -12.26
N GLU A 64 10.22 17.36 -12.77
CA GLU A 64 10.28 17.03 -14.19
C GLU A 64 8.90 17.16 -14.84
N ARG A 65 8.84 17.73 -16.04
CA ARG A 65 7.60 17.94 -16.77
C ARG A 65 7.01 16.63 -17.27
N VAL A 66 5.69 16.48 -17.10
CA VAL A 66 4.90 15.41 -17.72
C VAL A 66 4.32 15.94 -19.04
N PRO A 67 4.62 15.34 -20.20
CA PRO A 67 4.18 15.87 -21.53
C PRO A 67 2.72 15.54 -21.81
N LEU A 68 1.80 16.21 -21.13
CA LEU A 68 0.35 15.99 -21.27
C LEU A 68 -0.24 16.43 -22.61
N GLU A 69 0.53 17.07 -23.47
CA GLU A 69 0.19 17.35 -24.87
C GLU A 69 0.27 16.10 -25.76
N TYR A 70 0.99 15.05 -25.35
CA TYR A 70 1.01 13.77 -26.04
C TYR A 70 -0.27 13.01 -25.70
N ALA A 71 -1.02 12.59 -26.73
CA ALA A 71 -2.31 11.94 -26.56
C ALA A 71 -2.20 10.66 -25.71
N GLU A 72 -1.22 9.80 -26.01
CA GLU A 72 -0.97 8.56 -25.31
C GLU A 72 -0.57 8.76 -23.83
N VAL A 73 0.14 9.85 -23.50
CA VAL A 73 0.49 10.21 -22.12
C VAL A 73 -0.74 10.63 -21.34
N ARG A 74 -1.58 11.46 -21.98
CA ARG A 74 -2.84 11.90 -21.40
C ARG A 74 -3.81 10.75 -21.16
N GLU A 75 -4.00 9.89 -22.15
CA GLU A 75 -4.88 8.70 -22.07
C GLU A 75 -4.41 7.72 -21.00
N ALA A 76 -3.09 7.48 -20.91
CA ALA A 76 -2.52 6.61 -19.89
C ALA A 76 -2.73 7.15 -18.47
N LEU A 77 -2.57 8.46 -18.26
CA LEU A 77 -2.85 9.09 -16.97
C LEU A 77 -4.35 9.07 -16.64
N GLU A 78 -5.21 9.36 -17.60
CA GLU A 78 -6.67 9.34 -17.44
C GLU A 78 -7.17 7.94 -17.06
N ARG A 79 -6.61 6.89 -17.70
CA ARG A 79 -6.86 5.49 -17.34
C ARG A 79 -6.51 5.20 -15.88
N GLU A 80 -5.29 5.55 -15.43
CA GLU A 80 -4.87 5.27 -14.04
C GLU A 80 -5.64 6.13 -13.03
N MET A 81 -5.98 7.36 -13.37
CA MET A 81 -6.87 8.19 -12.56
C MET A 81 -8.25 7.56 -12.40
N THR A 82 -8.86 7.12 -13.50
CA THR A 82 -10.16 6.44 -13.49
C THR A 82 -10.11 5.20 -12.61
N VAL A 83 -9.13 4.31 -12.82
CA VAL A 83 -8.97 3.10 -12.00
C VAL A 83 -8.85 3.45 -10.52
N THR A 84 -8.01 4.42 -10.16
CA THR A 84 -7.77 4.78 -8.75
C THR A 84 -9.01 5.43 -8.13
N MET A 85 -9.72 6.30 -8.85
CA MET A 85 -10.95 6.94 -8.35
C MET A 85 -12.05 5.93 -8.07
N PHE A 86 -12.28 4.98 -8.98
CA PHE A 86 -13.35 3.98 -8.83
C PHE A 86 -12.99 2.83 -7.88
N MET A 87 -11.73 2.69 -7.50
CA MET A 87 -11.32 1.85 -6.35
C MET A 87 -11.57 2.58 -5.01
N GLN A 88 -12.75 3.14 -4.82
CA GLN A 88 -13.08 4.11 -3.76
C GLN A 88 -12.66 3.68 -2.36
N SER A 89 -12.94 2.45 -1.95
CA SER A 89 -12.60 1.96 -0.62
C SER A 89 -11.08 1.93 -0.36
N ARG A 90 -10.31 1.48 -1.37
CA ARG A 90 -8.85 1.46 -1.31
C ARG A 90 -8.30 2.89 -1.29
N THR A 91 -8.77 3.74 -2.19
CA THR A 91 -8.32 5.13 -2.31
C THR A 91 -8.64 5.93 -1.06
N LEU A 92 -9.86 5.83 -0.55
CA LEU A 92 -10.27 6.47 0.70
C LEU A 92 -9.37 6.04 1.88
N ARG A 93 -9.15 4.71 2.03
CA ARG A 93 -8.25 4.20 3.07
C ARG A 93 -6.85 4.77 2.93
N THR A 94 -6.32 4.80 1.71
CA THR A 94 -4.96 5.28 1.44
C THR A 94 -4.82 6.78 1.71
N LEU A 95 -5.78 7.59 1.28
CA LEU A 95 -5.83 9.04 1.59
C LEU A 95 -5.80 9.28 3.10
N ARG A 96 -6.58 8.52 3.87
CA ARG A 96 -6.61 8.62 5.31
C ARG A 96 -5.28 8.26 5.99
N MET A 97 -4.44 7.43 5.36
CA MET A 97 -3.13 7.01 5.88
C MET A 97 -2.02 8.05 5.62
N THR A 98 -2.22 9.01 4.74
CA THR A 98 -1.20 10.01 4.40
C THR A 98 -0.71 10.79 5.61
N THR A 99 -1.61 11.21 6.49
CA THR A 99 -1.28 11.95 7.72
C THR A 99 -0.50 11.13 8.75
N ARG A 100 -0.56 9.80 8.64
CA ARG A 100 0.22 8.90 9.51
C ARG A 100 1.63 8.66 9.01
N TYR A 101 1.81 8.46 7.71
CA TYR A 101 3.09 7.98 7.18
C TYR A 101 3.90 9.06 6.47
N PHE A 102 3.29 10.05 5.81
CA PHE A 102 4.06 11.11 5.16
C PHE A 102 4.95 11.91 6.12
N PRO A 103 4.50 12.26 7.34
CA PRO A 103 5.37 12.93 8.32
C PRO A 103 6.59 12.08 8.74
N VAL A 104 6.52 10.75 8.62
CA VAL A 104 7.64 9.86 8.94
C VAL A 104 8.60 9.72 7.76
N ILE A 105 8.08 9.53 6.55
CA ILE A 105 8.92 9.26 5.37
C ILE A 105 9.53 10.52 4.76
N ALA A 106 8.82 11.65 4.73
CA ALA A 106 9.29 12.86 4.07
C ALA A 106 10.61 13.43 4.67
N PRO A 107 10.81 13.50 5.99
CA PRO A 107 12.09 13.93 6.56
C PRO A 107 13.26 13.02 6.17
N ILE A 108 13.03 11.70 6.07
CA ILE A 108 14.05 10.73 5.65
C ILE A 108 14.38 10.97 4.17
N MET A 109 13.38 11.09 3.30
CA MET A 109 13.58 11.41 1.88
C MET A 109 14.39 12.68 1.71
N LYS A 110 14.06 13.76 2.43
CA LYS A 110 14.79 15.03 2.43
C LYS A 110 16.26 14.84 2.82
N LYS A 111 16.54 14.06 3.87
CA LYS A 111 17.89 13.73 4.32
C LYS A 111 18.73 13.05 3.23
N TYR A 112 18.10 12.22 2.40
CA TYR A 112 18.76 11.50 1.30
C TYR A 112 18.76 12.29 -0.04
N GLY A 113 18.19 13.49 -0.08
CA GLY A 113 18.06 14.30 -1.28
C GLY A 113 17.07 13.75 -2.32
N ILE A 114 16.09 12.98 -1.87
CA ILE A 114 15.04 12.44 -2.73
C ILE A 114 13.88 13.42 -2.79
N PRO A 115 13.39 13.79 -4.00
CA PRO A 115 12.24 14.67 -4.16
C PRO A 115 11.00 14.16 -3.42
N GLU A 116 10.26 15.10 -2.85
CA GLU A 116 9.10 14.78 -2.00
C GLU A 116 8.01 13.99 -2.73
N ASP A 117 7.89 14.14 -4.05
CA ASP A 117 6.92 13.41 -4.88
C ASP A 117 7.06 11.88 -4.81
N PHE A 118 8.24 11.37 -4.40
CA PHE A 118 8.41 9.93 -4.19
C PHE A 118 7.59 9.35 -3.03
N LYS A 119 6.99 10.18 -2.18
CA LYS A 119 5.97 9.72 -1.22
C LYS A 119 4.74 9.12 -1.92
N TYR A 120 4.43 9.58 -3.13
CA TYR A 120 3.35 9.04 -3.96
C TYR A 120 3.72 7.70 -4.60
N LEU A 121 5.01 7.45 -4.87
CA LEU A 121 5.49 6.12 -5.24
C LEU A 121 5.25 5.13 -4.10
N CYS A 122 5.64 5.47 -2.87
CA CYS A 122 5.38 4.65 -1.68
C CYS A 122 3.87 4.36 -1.51
N MET A 123 3.03 5.36 -1.77
CA MET A 123 1.57 5.21 -1.76
C MET A 123 1.08 4.25 -2.86
N ALA A 124 1.61 4.34 -4.08
CA ALA A 124 1.25 3.47 -5.20
C ALA A 124 1.62 1.99 -4.93
N GLU A 125 2.73 1.73 -4.26
CA GLU A 125 3.25 0.41 -3.93
C GLU A 125 2.36 -0.35 -2.94
N SER A 126 2.08 0.23 -1.79
CA SER A 126 1.43 -0.47 -0.68
C SER A 126 0.06 0.07 -0.27
N GLY A 127 -0.36 1.20 -0.83
CA GLY A 127 -1.48 1.97 -0.27
C GLY A 127 -1.18 2.47 1.14
N LEU A 128 0.08 2.73 1.46
CA LEU A 128 0.58 3.12 2.77
C LEU A 128 0.27 2.09 3.87
N ASP A 129 0.19 0.79 3.54
CA ASP A 129 0.07 -0.28 4.53
C ASP A 129 1.44 -0.96 4.76
N PRO A 130 2.05 -0.78 5.94
CA PRO A 130 3.35 -1.37 6.23
C PRO A 130 3.33 -2.90 6.31
N ASN A 131 2.16 -3.53 6.36
CA ASN A 131 2.03 -5.00 6.42
C ASN A 131 1.80 -5.65 5.05
N THR A 132 1.74 -4.87 3.97
CA THR A 132 1.49 -5.39 2.62
C THR A 132 2.59 -6.36 2.18
N VAL A 133 2.15 -7.50 1.63
CA VAL A 133 3.00 -8.48 0.95
C VAL A 133 2.40 -8.79 -0.40
N SER A 134 3.18 -8.64 -1.47
CA SER A 134 2.74 -8.99 -2.81
C SER A 134 2.84 -10.50 -3.07
N PRO A 135 2.15 -11.05 -4.08
CA PRO A 135 2.30 -12.45 -4.48
C PRO A 135 3.75 -12.82 -4.84
N ALA A 136 4.55 -11.87 -5.31
CA ALA A 136 5.97 -12.06 -5.62
C ALA A 136 6.89 -11.95 -4.40
N GLY A 137 6.34 -11.65 -3.21
CA GLY A 137 7.10 -11.54 -1.95
C GLY A 137 7.74 -10.17 -1.71
N ALA A 138 7.39 -9.14 -2.49
CA ALA A 138 7.70 -7.76 -2.14
C ALA A 138 6.95 -7.37 -0.85
N SER A 139 7.59 -6.64 0.05
CA SER A 139 7.05 -6.47 1.40
C SER A 139 7.22 -5.06 1.96
N GLY A 140 6.29 -4.70 2.84
CA GLY A 140 6.30 -3.46 3.60
C GLY A 140 5.81 -2.26 2.82
N LEU A 141 6.03 -1.09 3.40
CA LEU A 141 5.52 0.18 2.88
C LEU A 141 6.05 0.49 1.47
N TRP A 142 7.30 0.15 1.21
CA TRP A 142 8.02 0.38 -0.04
C TRP A 142 8.07 -0.83 -0.97
N GLN A 143 7.41 -1.93 -0.64
CA GLN A 143 7.36 -3.16 -1.43
C GLN A 143 8.74 -3.64 -1.91
N LEU A 144 9.72 -3.66 -1.00
CA LEU A 144 11.07 -4.12 -1.33
C LEU A 144 11.10 -5.63 -1.52
N MET A 145 11.75 -6.09 -2.59
CA MET A 145 12.10 -7.50 -2.77
C MET A 145 13.23 -7.89 -1.81
N LYS A 146 13.29 -9.16 -1.37
CA LYS A 146 14.34 -9.64 -0.43
C LYS A 146 15.76 -9.35 -0.93
N SER A 147 16.03 -9.56 -2.24
CA SER A 147 17.34 -9.28 -2.83
C SER A 147 17.69 -7.80 -2.74
N ALA A 148 16.81 -6.93 -3.27
CA ALA A 148 17.03 -5.48 -3.24
C ALA A 148 17.18 -4.95 -1.81
N ALA A 149 16.39 -5.46 -0.86
CA ALA A 149 16.51 -5.05 0.54
C ALA A 149 17.89 -5.36 1.13
N ARG A 150 18.45 -6.55 0.84
CA ARG A 150 19.79 -6.95 1.29
C ARG A 150 20.89 -6.11 0.69
N ASP A 151 20.79 -5.71 -0.58
CA ASP A 151 21.76 -4.85 -1.25
C ASP A 151 21.90 -3.48 -0.55
N TYR A 152 20.85 -3.05 0.17
CA TYR A 152 20.82 -1.82 0.97
C TYR A 152 20.85 -2.06 2.49
N GLY A 153 21.36 -3.22 2.93
CA GLY A 153 21.61 -3.52 4.33
C GLY A 153 20.36 -3.75 5.19
N ILE A 154 19.23 -4.15 4.56
CA ILE A 154 17.99 -4.47 5.25
C ILE A 154 17.97 -5.97 5.60
N GLU A 155 17.89 -6.27 6.89
CA GLU A 155 17.69 -7.63 7.38
C GLU A 155 16.33 -8.16 6.92
N THR A 156 16.33 -9.37 6.33
CA THR A 156 15.14 -10.04 5.85
C THR A 156 15.08 -11.47 6.40
N GLY A 157 14.09 -11.76 7.18
CA GLY A 157 13.91 -13.08 7.81
C GLY A 157 12.47 -13.36 8.17
N ASP A 158 12.19 -14.59 8.59
CA ASP A 158 10.84 -15.01 8.96
C ASP A 158 10.44 -14.52 10.36
N ASN A 159 11.42 -14.24 11.24
CA ASN A 159 11.19 -13.78 12.61
C ASN A 159 11.33 -12.26 12.74
N VAL A 160 12.30 -11.69 12.04
CA VAL A 160 12.56 -10.25 11.90
C VAL A 160 12.73 -9.94 10.43
N ASP A 161 11.97 -8.97 9.94
CA ASP A 161 12.05 -8.52 8.56
C ASP A 161 11.92 -6.99 8.51
N LEU A 162 13.04 -6.31 8.36
CA LEU A 162 13.10 -4.84 8.39
C LEU A 162 12.54 -4.17 7.13
N ARG A 163 12.07 -4.93 6.14
CA ARG A 163 11.27 -4.36 5.03
C ARG A 163 9.94 -3.81 5.53
N PHE A 164 9.43 -4.32 6.65
CA PHE A 164 8.24 -3.83 7.33
C PHE A 164 8.52 -2.68 8.31
N HIS A 165 9.78 -2.35 8.57
CA HIS A 165 10.16 -1.21 9.40
C HIS A 165 10.11 0.07 8.58
N VAL A 166 9.16 0.97 8.91
CA VAL A 166 8.86 2.15 8.08
C VAL A 166 10.11 2.99 7.78
N GLU A 167 10.87 3.34 8.81
CA GLU A 167 12.04 4.20 8.67
C GLU A 167 13.18 3.49 7.91
N ARG A 168 13.51 2.23 8.28
CA ARG A 168 14.61 1.48 7.65
C ARG A 168 14.33 1.17 6.18
N SER A 169 13.10 0.76 5.86
CA SER A 169 12.71 0.52 4.48
C SER A 169 12.68 1.80 3.64
N THR A 170 12.35 2.95 4.26
CA THR A 170 12.42 4.26 3.60
C THR A 170 13.87 4.64 3.29
N GLU A 171 14.80 4.43 4.22
CA GLU A 171 16.23 4.67 3.98
C GLU A 171 16.76 3.83 2.81
N ALA A 172 16.41 2.53 2.75
CA ALA A 172 16.80 1.64 1.66
C ALA A 172 16.20 2.07 0.31
N ALA A 173 14.91 2.41 0.28
CA ALA A 173 14.25 2.92 -0.91
C ALA A 173 14.91 4.21 -1.42
N CYS A 174 15.27 5.14 -0.51
CA CYS A 174 15.98 6.37 -0.86
C CYS A 174 17.36 6.09 -1.47
N GLN A 175 18.11 5.13 -0.94
CA GLN A 175 19.41 4.74 -1.50
C GLN A 175 19.25 4.17 -2.91
N TYR A 176 18.28 3.27 -3.12
CA TYR A 176 17.95 2.75 -4.45
C TYR A 176 17.62 3.88 -5.43
N LEU A 177 16.72 4.78 -5.06
CA LEU A 177 16.28 5.88 -5.93
C LEU A 177 17.43 6.83 -6.27
N ARG A 178 18.33 7.11 -5.33
CA ARG A 178 19.53 7.89 -5.56
C ARG A 178 20.47 7.22 -6.56
N ASP A 179 20.68 5.90 -6.44
CA ASP A 179 21.54 5.15 -7.36
C ASP A 179 20.90 5.05 -8.76
N ALA A 180 19.57 4.93 -8.83
CA ALA A 180 18.80 5.00 -10.07
C ALA A 180 18.95 6.39 -10.75
N TYR A 181 18.81 7.46 -9.97
CA TYR A 181 19.01 8.82 -10.49
C TYR A 181 20.43 9.06 -11.00
N LYS A 182 21.45 8.62 -10.27
CA LYS A 182 22.84 8.68 -10.75
C LYS A 182 23.03 7.97 -12.09
N ARG A 183 22.28 6.88 -12.32
CA ARG A 183 22.38 6.08 -13.54
C ARG A 183 21.66 6.72 -14.72
N TYR A 184 20.49 7.30 -14.52
CA TYR A 184 19.62 7.78 -15.60
C TYR A 184 19.60 9.29 -15.79
N GLY A 185 20.01 10.06 -14.78
CA GLY A 185 20.01 11.51 -14.82
C GLY A 185 18.62 12.15 -14.73
N ASN A 186 17.56 11.35 -14.52
CA ASN A 186 16.22 11.86 -14.30
C ASN A 186 15.39 11.00 -13.33
N TRP A 187 14.44 11.64 -12.67
CA TRP A 187 13.64 11.04 -11.61
C TRP A 187 12.51 10.16 -12.14
N THR A 188 11.95 10.47 -13.30
CA THR A 188 10.89 9.68 -13.93
C THR A 188 11.42 8.29 -14.31
N MET A 189 12.65 8.23 -14.88
CA MET A 189 13.31 6.95 -15.16
C MET A 189 13.74 6.22 -13.87
N ALA A 190 14.15 6.95 -12.84
CA ALA A 190 14.43 6.36 -11.53
C ALA A 190 13.17 5.68 -10.95
N ALA A 191 12.01 6.34 -11.04
CA ALA A 191 10.72 5.76 -10.66
C ALA A 191 10.37 4.52 -11.49
N ALA A 192 10.51 4.56 -12.82
CA ALA A 192 10.26 3.42 -13.68
C ALA A 192 11.15 2.22 -13.34
N SER A 193 12.42 2.47 -13.00
CA SER A 193 13.37 1.42 -12.61
C SER A 193 13.05 0.78 -11.25
N TYR A 194 12.31 1.46 -10.39
CA TYR A 194 11.86 0.90 -9.11
C TYR A 194 10.95 -0.32 -9.34
N ASN A 195 10.12 -0.26 -10.37
CA ASN A 195 9.24 -1.36 -10.78
C ASN A 195 9.95 -2.42 -11.64
N ALA A 196 10.67 -2.00 -12.70
CA ALA A 196 11.27 -2.91 -13.69
C ALA A 196 12.70 -3.37 -13.35
N GLY A 197 13.30 -2.82 -12.29
CA GLY A 197 14.71 -2.99 -11.96
C GLY A 197 15.66 -2.19 -12.88
N LEU A 198 16.81 -1.79 -12.34
CA LEU A 198 17.83 -1.01 -13.08
C LEU A 198 18.28 -1.70 -14.37
N ALA A 199 18.54 -3.00 -14.34
CA ALA A 199 18.98 -3.75 -15.50
C ALA A 199 17.88 -3.83 -16.59
N GLY A 200 16.62 -4.00 -16.17
CA GLY A 200 15.46 -4.07 -17.08
C GLY A 200 15.29 -2.79 -17.90
N VAL A 201 15.30 -1.64 -17.22
CA VAL A 201 15.20 -0.32 -17.87
C VAL A 201 16.40 -0.06 -18.75
N SER A 202 17.64 -0.27 -18.27
CA SER A 202 18.86 -0.05 -19.06
C SER A 202 18.91 -0.89 -20.35
N LYS A 203 18.45 -2.14 -20.28
CA LYS A 203 18.33 -2.99 -21.47
C LYS A 203 17.39 -2.37 -22.52
N ARG A 204 16.25 -1.83 -22.11
CA ARG A 204 15.27 -1.21 -23.01
C ARG A 204 15.80 0.09 -23.62
N ILE A 205 16.48 0.92 -22.83
CA ILE A 205 17.19 2.11 -23.34
C ILE A 205 18.19 1.72 -24.42
N GLY A 206 19.03 0.69 -24.18
CA GLY A 206 20.02 0.24 -25.16
C GLY A 206 19.42 -0.30 -26.45
N ILE A 207 18.26 -0.98 -26.39
CA ILE A 207 17.58 -1.53 -27.57
C ILE A 207 16.89 -0.42 -28.38
N GLN A 208 16.22 0.54 -27.70
CA GLN A 208 15.35 1.52 -28.35
C GLN A 208 16.05 2.85 -28.65
N GLY A 209 17.20 3.11 -28.04
CA GLY A 209 17.97 4.35 -28.25
C GLY A 209 17.35 5.61 -27.66
N VAL A 210 16.29 5.48 -26.83
CA VAL A 210 15.57 6.60 -26.21
C VAL A 210 15.82 6.65 -24.71
N LYS A 211 15.77 7.86 -24.12
CA LYS A 211 16.10 8.11 -22.70
C LYS A 211 14.93 8.68 -21.89
N SER A 212 13.80 8.98 -22.54
CA SER A 212 12.60 9.46 -21.85
C SER A 212 11.71 8.26 -21.51
N TYR A 213 11.15 8.24 -20.31
CA TYR A 213 10.13 7.26 -19.93
C TYR A 213 8.93 7.28 -20.89
N TYR A 214 8.53 8.47 -21.31
CA TYR A 214 7.34 8.66 -22.15
C TYR A 214 7.51 8.14 -23.57
N ASP A 215 8.76 7.97 -24.04
CA ASP A 215 9.09 7.44 -25.36
C ASP A 215 9.49 5.95 -25.32
N LEU A 216 9.66 5.40 -24.11
CA LEU A 216 10.22 4.06 -23.93
C LEU A 216 9.13 2.99 -23.87
N PHE A 217 9.16 2.01 -24.75
CA PHE A 217 8.27 0.85 -24.71
C PHE A 217 8.76 -0.15 -23.64
N LEU A 218 8.01 -0.24 -22.55
CA LEU A 218 8.29 -1.07 -21.38
C LEU A 218 7.25 -2.18 -21.24
N PRO A 219 7.44 -3.17 -20.34
CA PRO A 219 6.35 -4.06 -19.95
C PRO A 219 5.12 -3.26 -19.46
N GLU A 220 3.92 -3.75 -19.73
CA GLU A 220 2.67 -3.03 -19.47
C GLU A 220 2.61 -2.47 -18.03
N GLU A 221 3.00 -3.28 -17.06
CA GLU A 221 3.00 -2.84 -15.66
C GLU A 221 3.89 -1.61 -15.44
N THR A 222 5.08 -1.59 -16.05
CA THR A 222 6.01 -0.47 -15.92
C THR A 222 5.58 0.74 -16.73
N MET A 223 4.96 0.54 -17.91
CA MET A 223 4.35 1.63 -18.68
C MET A 223 3.22 2.33 -17.93
N ARG A 224 2.53 1.63 -17.05
CA ARG A 224 1.45 2.18 -16.19
C ARG A 224 1.97 2.76 -14.89
N TYR A 225 3.17 2.39 -14.48
CA TYR A 225 3.65 2.62 -13.12
C TYR A 225 3.79 4.09 -12.74
N VAL A 226 4.45 4.90 -13.58
CA VAL A 226 4.60 6.34 -13.32
C VAL A 226 3.23 7.04 -13.31
N TYR A 227 2.31 6.65 -14.18
CA TYR A 227 0.95 7.22 -14.19
C TYR A 227 0.15 6.86 -12.92
N ARG A 228 0.38 5.68 -12.33
CA ARG A 228 -0.16 5.36 -10.98
C ARG A 228 0.40 6.29 -9.91
N ILE A 229 1.69 6.59 -9.96
CA ILE A 229 2.30 7.55 -9.02
C ILE A 229 1.68 8.93 -9.20
N LEU A 230 1.53 9.38 -10.44
CA LEU A 230 0.90 10.66 -10.78
C LEU A 230 -0.57 10.71 -10.36
N SER A 231 -1.32 9.61 -10.50
CA SER A 231 -2.69 9.53 -10.01
C SER A 231 -2.77 9.66 -8.49
N CYS A 232 -1.86 9.02 -7.75
CA CYS A 232 -1.74 9.21 -6.31
C CYS A 232 -1.43 10.67 -5.95
N LYS A 233 -0.52 11.31 -6.68
CA LYS A 233 -0.19 12.73 -6.49
C LYS A 233 -1.41 13.62 -6.65
N LEU A 234 -2.10 13.51 -7.77
CA LEU A 234 -3.28 14.32 -8.09
C LEU A 234 -4.40 14.14 -7.05
N LEU A 235 -4.64 12.91 -6.61
CA LEU A 235 -5.65 12.59 -5.60
C LEU A 235 -5.32 13.14 -4.22
N VAL A 236 -4.05 13.11 -3.81
CA VAL A 236 -3.65 13.63 -2.50
C VAL A 236 -3.62 15.15 -2.48
N GLU A 237 -3.17 15.78 -3.58
CA GLU A 237 -3.09 17.24 -3.68
C GLU A 237 -4.46 17.91 -3.85
N ASN A 238 -5.43 17.22 -4.46
CA ASN A 238 -6.75 17.76 -4.74
C ASN A 238 -7.86 16.70 -4.59
N PRO A 239 -8.05 16.12 -3.39
CA PRO A 239 -8.98 15.00 -3.22
C PRO A 239 -10.43 15.36 -3.58
N GLU A 240 -10.89 16.56 -3.21
CA GLU A 240 -12.26 17.02 -3.48
C GLU A 240 -12.57 17.14 -4.98
N ARG A 241 -11.58 17.57 -5.77
CA ARG A 241 -11.70 17.62 -7.24
C ARG A 241 -12.05 16.28 -7.87
N TYR A 242 -11.63 15.20 -7.21
CA TYR A 242 -11.79 13.82 -7.66
C TYR A 242 -12.83 13.03 -6.85
N GLY A 243 -13.72 13.75 -6.12
CA GLY A 243 -14.87 13.18 -5.43
C GLY A 243 -14.57 12.62 -4.04
N PHE A 244 -13.39 12.91 -3.44
CA PHE A 244 -13.04 12.47 -2.11
C PHE A 244 -13.12 13.62 -1.09
N HIS A 245 -14.24 13.70 -0.37
CA HIS A 245 -14.51 14.73 0.63
C HIS A 245 -14.12 14.25 2.02
N LEU A 246 -12.88 14.55 2.46
CA LEU A 246 -12.37 14.18 3.77
C LEU A 246 -12.26 15.42 4.66
N ARG A 247 -12.85 15.33 5.86
CA ARG A 247 -12.65 16.31 6.93
C ARG A 247 -11.39 15.96 7.71
N ARG A 248 -10.78 16.90 8.40
CA ARG A 248 -9.57 16.66 9.21
C ARG A 248 -9.69 15.43 10.15
N ARG A 249 -10.85 15.22 10.76
CA ARG A 249 -11.13 14.07 11.65
C ARG A 249 -11.22 12.71 10.92
N ASP A 250 -11.38 12.72 9.61
CA ASP A 250 -11.49 11.49 8.81
C ASP A 250 -10.10 10.89 8.51
N TYR A 251 -9.04 11.68 8.65
CA TYR A 251 -7.65 11.20 8.50
C TYR A 251 -7.19 10.42 9.73
N LEU A 252 -6.30 9.45 9.52
CA LEU A 252 -5.74 8.64 10.60
C LEU A 252 -4.54 9.37 11.22
N PRO A 253 -4.55 9.66 12.54
CA PRO A 253 -3.45 10.38 13.17
C PRO A 253 -2.14 9.58 13.11
N ALA A 254 -1.02 10.27 13.17
CA ALA A 254 0.28 9.65 13.43
C ALA A 254 0.22 8.83 14.73
N PHE A 255 1.08 7.84 14.86
CA PHE A 255 1.26 7.19 16.15
C PHE A 255 1.97 8.16 17.10
N GLU A 256 1.35 8.39 18.23
CA GLU A 256 1.84 9.21 19.32
C GLU A 256 1.91 8.36 20.60
N ASN A 257 2.40 8.92 21.70
CA ASN A 257 2.46 8.25 22.99
C ASN A 257 3.19 6.90 22.94
N TYR A 258 4.37 6.88 22.31
CA TYR A 258 5.32 5.77 22.38
C TYR A 258 6.73 6.29 22.66
N ARG A 259 7.58 5.41 23.16
CA ARG A 259 9.01 5.64 23.29
C ARG A 259 9.78 4.51 22.61
N THR A 260 11.03 4.79 22.26
CA THR A 260 11.93 3.77 21.72
C THR A 260 12.81 3.21 22.81
N VAL A 261 12.93 1.88 22.85
CA VAL A 261 13.82 1.14 23.74
C VAL A 261 14.77 0.30 22.94
N THR A 262 15.97 0.06 23.47
CA THR A 262 17.00 -0.73 22.84
C THR A 262 16.89 -2.19 23.30
N VAL A 263 16.90 -3.14 22.37
CA VAL A 263 16.84 -4.57 22.63
C VAL A 263 17.96 -5.28 21.87
N ASN A 264 18.84 -6.00 22.59
CA ASN A 264 19.97 -6.74 22.01
C ASN A 264 20.20 -8.12 22.65
N ALA A 265 19.23 -8.63 23.42
CA ALA A 265 19.32 -9.95 24.05
C ALA A 265 19.50 -11.05 23.00
N GLN A 266 20.25 -12.13 23.34
CA GLN A 266 20.45 -13.27 22.46
C GLN A 266 19.14 -14.03 22.16
N ASN A 267 18.27 -14.15 23.17
CA ASN A 267 16.93 -14.71 23.01
C ASN A 267 15.91 -13.66 23.38
N ILE A 268 15.12 -13.25 22.42
CA ILE A 268 14.10 -12.22 22.57
C ILE A 268 12.73 -12.89 22.54
N ASN A 269 11.97 -12.77 23.64
CA ASN A 269 10.55 -13.08 23.69
C ASN A 269 9.78 -11.77 23.61
N TRP A 270 9.18 -11.50 22.45
CA TRP A 270 8.47 -10.24 22.18
C TRP A 270 7.20 -10.08 23.02
N SER A 271 6.54 -11.20 23.39
CA SER A 271 5.36 -11.15 24.27
C SER A 271 5.75 -10.76 25.69
N ALA A 272 6.85 -11.34 26.21
CA ALA A 272 7.40 -10.96 27.51
C ALA A 272 7.89 -9.50 27.53
N LEU A 273 8.52 -9.06 26.43
CA LEU A 273 8.90 -7.64 26.27
C LEU A 273 7.68 -6.73 26.30
N ALA A 274 6.60 -7.06 25.60
CA ALA A 274 5.36 -6.28 25.62
C ALA A 274 4.81 -6.20 27.05
N ALA A 275 4.71 -7.32 27.76
CA ALA A 275 4.25 -7.36 29.15
C ALA A 275 5.12 -6.50 30.09
N LYS A 276 6.45 -6.52 29.93
CA LYS A 276 7.39 -5.68 30.68
C LYS A 276 7.07 -4.18 30.56
N TYR A 277 6.55 -3.76 29.39
CA TYR A 277 6.16 -2.36 29.14
C TYR A 277 4.66 -2.11 29.28
N GLY A 278 3.94 -2.96 30.03
CA GLY A 278 2.52 -2.75 30.34
C GLY A 278 1.58 -2.85 29.15
N THR A 279 1.97 -3.60 28.10
CA THR A 279 1.19 -3.74 26.89
C THR A 279 1.09 -5.21 26.43
N CYS A 280 0.44 -5.45 25.29
CA CYS A 280 0.32 -6.77 24.69
C CYS A 280 1.09 -6.86 23.35
N TYR A 281 1.39 -8.10 22.95
CA TYR A 281 2.07 -8.38 21.66
C TYR A 281 1.41 -7.72 20.44
N LYS A 282 0.07 -7.67 20.41
CA LYS A 282 -0.66 -6.99 19.32
C LYS A 282 -0.26 -5.53 19.18
N VAL A 283 -0.22 -4.78 20.30
CA VAL A 283 0.16 -3.36 20.28
C VAL A 283 1.62 -3.19 19.94
N LEU A 284 2.50 -4.05 20.49
CA LEU A 284 3.91 -4.04 20.12
C LEU A 284 4.11 -4.23 18.61
N ARG A 285 3.36 -5.17 17.99
CA ARG A 285 3.38 -5.41 16.54
C ARG A 285 2.81 -4.25 15.71
N ILE A 286 1.80 -3.53 16.20
CA ILE A 286 1.27 -2.34 15.53
C ILE A 286 2.35 -1.26 15.42
N LEU A 287 3.12 -1.05 16.47
CA LEU A 287 4.23 -0.09 16.50
C LEU A 287 5.48 -0.59 15.78
N ASN A 288 5.67 -1.91 15.70
CA ASN A 288 6.85 -2.57 15.13
C ASN A 288 6.43 -3.69 14.16
N PRO A 289 5.90 -3.38 12.99
CA PRO A 289 5.41 -4.39 12.05
C PRO A 289 6.51 -5.33 11.53
N TRP A 290 7.76 -4.97 11.68
CA TRP A 290 8.94 -5.75 11.35
C TRP A 290 9.21 -6.97 12.29
N ILE A 291 8.58 -7.03 13.44
CA ILE A 291 8.55 -8.21 14.32
C ILE A 291 7.58 -9.21 13.69
N ARG A 292 8.05 -10.40 13.28
CA ARG A 292 7.24 -11.36 12.51
C ARG A 292 6.94 -12.66 13.24
N SER A 293 7.54 -12.88 14.44
CA SER A 293 7.34 -14.05 15.30
C SER A 293 7.13 -13.63 16.75
N TYR A 294 6.83 -14.59 17.62
CA TYR A 294 6.72 -14.34 19.06
C TYR A 294 8.07 -14.35 19.75
N GLU A 295 9.04 -15.08 19.19
CA GLU A 295 10.38 -15.26 19.73
C GLU A 295 11.42 -15.11 18.61
N TYR A 296 12.62 -14.69 19.00
CA TYR A 296 13.73 -14.53 18.06
C TYR A 296 15.07 -14.87 18.73
N ALA A 297 15.78 -15.81 18.14
CA ALA A 297 17.16 -16.10 18.50
C ALA A 297 18.10 -15.13 17.76
N ASN A 298 18.47 -14.06 18.43
CA ASN A 298 19.35 -13.01 17.92
C ASN A 298 20.81 -13.42 17.98
N LYS A 299 21.19 -14.42 17.20
CA LYS A 299 22.55 -14.98 17.19
C LYS A 299 23.63 -13.97 16.77
N ALA A 300 23.27 -13.01 15.96
CA ALA A 300 24.17 -11.96 15.49
C ALA A 300 24.41 -10.85 16.53
N GLY A 301 23.67 -10.83 17.64
CA GLY A 301 23.76 -9.76 18.63
C GLY A 301 23.30 -8.41 18.11
N THR A 302 22.42 -8.41 17.09
CA THR A 302 21.89 -7.17 16.49
C THR A 302 21.12 -6.38 17.53
N THR A 303 21.32 -5.08 17.53
CA THR A 303 20.61 -4.14 18.39
C THR A 303 19.41 -3.57 17.67
N TYR A 304 18.22 -3.75 18.24
CA TYR A 304 16.95 -3.25 17.68
C TYR A 304 16.41 -2.08 18.47
N ALA A 305 15.98 -1.05 17.76
CA ALA A 305 15.21 0.07 18.29
C ALA A 305 13.71 -0.30 18.24
N VAL A 306 13.14 -0.62 19.40
CA VAL A 306 11.77 -1.12 19.53
C VAL A 306 10.87 0.00 20.08
N LYS A 307 9.81 0.33 19.37
CA LYS A 307 8.79 1.28 19.83
C LYS A 307 7.86 0.57 20.83
N VAL A 308 7.77 1.09 22.04
CA VAL A 308 6.85 0.60 23.07
C VAL A 308 5.86 1.71 23.45
N PRO A 309 4.57 1.41 23.65
CA PRO A 309 3.59 2.43 23.98
C PRO A 309 3.87 3.06 25.35
N THR A 310 3.44 4.30 25.50
CA THR A 310 3.33 5.01 26.79
C THR A 310 1.86 5.22 27.13
N GLU A 311 1.59 5.87 28.26
CA GLU A 311 0.24 6.20 28.70
C GLU A 311 -0.54 6.94 27.58
N GLY A 312 -1.81 6.65 27.44
CA GLY A 312 -2.68 7.26 26.42
C GLY A 312 -2.55 6.72 25.00
N PHE A 313 -1.64 5.78 24.72
CA PHE A 313 -1.46 5.26 23.34
C PHE A 313 -2.74 4.69 22.72
N ARG A 314 -3.59 4.02 23.49
CA ARG A 314 -4.85 3.44 23.02
C ARG A 314 -6.01 4.43 22.97
N GLU A 315 -5.85 5.60 23.57
CA GLU A 315 -6.90 6.60 23.71
C GLU A 315 -6.95 7.60 22.56
N ASN A 316 -5.94 7.59 21.69
CA ASN A 316 -5.80 8.51 20.55
C ASN A 316 -6.78 8.26 19.39
N GLY A 317 -7.87 7.54 19.61
CA GLY A 317 -8.93 7.28 18.63
C GLY A 317 -10.17 8.15 18.77
N LYS A 318 -10.13 9.22 19.58
CA LYS A 318 -11.27 10.11 19.80
C LYS A 318 -11.19 11.39 18.98
#